data_7f31d086f95f0850d617c7e8b598022d
#
_entry.id   7f31d086f95f0850d617c7e8b598022d
#
_cell.length_a   1.000
_cell.length_b   1.000
_cell.length_c   1.000
_cell.angle_alpha   90.00
_cell.angle_beta   90.00
_cell.angle_gamma   90.00
#
_symmetry.space_group_name_H-M   'P 1'
#
loop_
_entity.id
_entity.type
_entity.pdbx_description
1 polymer ?
#
loop_
_entity_poly.entity_id
_entity_poly.type
_entity_poly.pdbx_seq_one_letter_code
_entity_poly.pdbx_strand_id
1 'polypeptide(L)'
;MCIRDSSEADCRAAMAEIGLPCVVKPVMSSSGKGQSTAHTEADIAGVWSYSQTGGRTGKSRIIVEGFVDFDYEITLLTVRHAGGTSFCAPIGHRQEGGDYQESWQPHPMSKSALAAAEEMAKTVTDALGGYGLFGVELFVKGDDVIFSEVSPRPHDTGLVTLISQDLSEFALHARAILGLPIPAIRQFGPAASAVILGDGVSSNISFSNVDAALTEPDTQIRLFGKPEINGSRRLGVVVARGESLEEAREKAMRAAGAVEIGYG
;
A
#
# COMPACT_ATOMS: atom_id res chain seq x y z
N MET A 1 14.37 -13.16 9.69
CA MET A 1 13.64 -14.42 10.03
C MET A 1 12.27 -14.00 10.55
N CYS A 2 11.26 -14.79 10.30
CA CYS A 2 9.89 -14.50 10.70
C CYS A 2 9.38 -15.68 11.54
N ILE A 3 9.04 -15.43 12.80
CA ILE A 3 8.56 -16.44 13.75
C ILE A 3 7.10 -16.15 14.07
N ARG A 4 6.25 -17.21 14.10
CA ARG A 4 4.82 -17.10 14.40
C ARG A 4 4.55 -17.62 15.80
N ASP A 5 4.06 -16.74 16.68
CA ASP A 5 3.90 -17.00 18.09
C ASP A 5 2.45 -16.87 18.55
N SER A 6 2.09 -17.60 19.60
CA SER A 6 0.73 -17.65 20.14
C SER A 6 0.62 -17.26 21.61
N SER A 7 1.73 -16.99 22.28
CA SER A 7 1.78 -16.50 23.67
C SER A 7 2.81 -15.39 23.86
N GLU A 8 2.70 -14.62 24.95
CA GLU A 8 3.70 -13.59 25.28
C GLU A 8 5.09 -14.22 25.55
N ALA A 9 5.13 -15.43 26.09
CA ALA A 9 6.38 -16.15 26.31
C ALA A 9 7.07 -16.53 24.97
N ASP A 10 6.28 -17.00 24.00
CA ASP A 10 6.78 -17.27 22.65
C ASP A 10 7.26 -16.00 21.96
N CYS A 11 6.50 -14.89 22.09
CA CYS A 11 6.90 -13.58 21.57
C CYS A 11 8.25 -13.16 22.12
N ARG A 12 8.45 -13.29 23.42
CA ARG A 12 9.72 -12.98 24.10
C ARG A 12 10.86 -13.85 23.58
N ALA A 13 10.63 -15.14 23.41
CA ALA A 13 11.63 -16.07 22.88
C ALA A 13 12.00 -15.73 21.43
N ALA A 14 11.00 -15.42 20.60
CA ALA A 14 11.21 -15.01 19.22
C ALA A 14 12.01 -13.71 19.11
N MET A 15 11.69 -12.71 19.94
CA MET A 15 12.44 -11.46 19.99
C MET A 15 13.90 -11.66 20.41
N ALA A 16 14.16 -12.58 21.36
CA ALA A 16 15.52 -12.94 21.77
C ALA A 16 16.30 -13.62 20.64
N GLU A 17 15.64 -14.44 19.81
CA GLU A 17 16.25 -15.10 18.67
C GLU A 17 16.52 -14.15 17.49
N ILE A 18 15.56 -13.28 17.17
CA ILE A 18 15.63 -12.34 16.03
C ILE A 18 16.56 -11.17 16.35
N GLY A 19 16.58 -10.73 17.60
CA GLY A 19 17.29 -9.54 18.05
C GLY A 19 16.42 -8.27 17.99
N LEU A 20 16.97 -7.19 18.56
CA LEU A 20 16.33 -5.87 18.59
C LEU A 20 17.10 -4.87 17.72
N PRO A 21 16.41 -3.92 17.08
CA PRO A 21 14.96 -3.76 17.06
C PRO A 21 14.26 -4.83 16.21
N CYS A 22 13.00 -5.15 16.57
CA CYS A 22 12.16 -6.06 15.80
C CYS A 22 10.71 -5.55 15.71
N VAL A 23 9.97 -6.05 14.72
CA VAL A 23 8.57 -5.67 14.47
C VAL A 23 7.65 -6.83 14.84
N VAL A 24 6.62 -6.54 15.63
CA VAL A 24 5.59 -7.49 16.03
C VAL A 24 4.29 -7.15 15.30
N LYS A 25 3.73 -8.13 14.57
CA LYS A 25 2.53 -7.97 13.73
C LYS A 25 1.49 -9.04 14.08
N PRO A 26 0.18 -8.71 14.22
CA PRO A 26 -0.88 -9.73 14.19
C PRO A 26 -0.90 -10.44 12.84
N VAL A 27 -1.12 -11.76 12.81
CA VAL A 27 -1.25 -12.53 11.55
C VAL A 27 -2.39 -12.00 10.69
N MET A 28 -3.48 -11.55 11.32
CA MET A 28 -4.63 -10.94 10.66
C MET A 28 -4.65 -9.44 10.94
N SER A 29 -3.86 -8.70 10.16
CA SER A 29 -3.78 -7.24 10.24
C SER A 29 -3.94 -6.62 8.86
N SER A 30 -4.28 -5.33 8.84
CA SER A 30 -4.23 -4.48 7.65
C SER A 30 -3.95 -3.04 8.06
N SER A 31 -3.26 -2.28 7.23
CA SER A 31 -2.89 -0.88 7.49
C SER A 31 -2.11 -0.72 8.81
N GLY A 32 -1.20 -1.64 9.11
CA GLY A 32 -0.35 -1.58 10.31
C GLY A 32 -1.07 -1.68 11.67
N LYS A 33 -2.38 -1.95 11.70
CA LYS A 33 -3.15 -2.03 12.95
C LYS A 33 -2.71 -3.21 13.80
N GLY A 34 -2.31 -2.92 15.06
CA GLY A 34 -1.74 -3.90 15.98
C GLY A 34 -0.25 -4.17 15.74
N GLN A 35 0.37 -3.55 14.73
CA GLN A 35 1.80 -3.63 14.47
C GLN A 35 2.56 -2.61 15.32
N SER A 36 3.68 -3.01 15.88
CA SER A 36 4.59 -2.11 16.62
C SER A 36 6.02 -2.60 16.58
N THR A 37 6.96 -1.67 16.76
CA THR A 37 8.39 -1.95 16.85
C THR A 37 8.82 -2.01 18.30
N ALA A 38 9.53 -3.06 18.68
CA ALA A 38 10.23 -3.16 19.96
C ALA A 38 11.69 -2.78 19.77
N HIS A 39 12.16 -1.82 20.54
CA HIS A 39 13.55 -1.37 20.55
C HIS A 39 14.33 -1.97 21.73
N THR A 40 13.65 -2.32 22.80
CA THR A 40 14.21 -2.84 24.05
C THR A 40 13.38 -4.02 24.59
N GLU A 41 13.95 -4.80 25.49
CA GLU A 41 13.21 -5.87 26.18
C GLU A 41 12.04 -5.34 27.02
N ALA A 42 12.11 -4.09 27.49
CA ALA A 42 11.03 -3.46 28.25
C ALA A 42 9.76 -3.23 27.40
N ASP A 43 9.89 -3.15 26.08
CA ASP A 43 8.77 -2.91 25.16
C ASP A 43 7.89 -4.16 24.97
N ILE A 44 8.38 -5.36 25.31
CA ILE A 44 7.74 -6.65 24.98
C ILE A 44 6.29 -6.74 25.42
N ALA A 45 6.01 -6.40 26.70
CA ALA A 45 4.64 -6.46 27.22
C ALA A 45 3.69 -5.51 26.47
N GLY A 46 4.18 -4.30 26.13
CA GLY A 46 3.42 -3.30 25.37
C GLY A 46 3.12 -3.74 23.95
N VAL A 47 4.14 -4.19 23.20
CA VAL A 47 3.98 -4.64 21.79
C VAL A 47 3.11 -5.90 21.71
N TRP A 48 3.26 -6.83 22.66
CA TRP A 48 2.38 -8.00 22.75
C TRP A 48 0.93 -7.58 23.00
N SER A 49 0.66 -6.76 24.03
CA SER A 49 -0.69 -6.29 24.35
C SER A 49 -1.33 -5.58 23.17
N TYR A 50 -0.60 -4.69 22.48
CA TYR A 50 -1.12 -3.98 21.32
C TYR A 50 -1.40 -4.91 20.15
N SER A 51 -0.56 -5.92 19.90
CA SER A 51 -0.80 -6.91 18.85
C SER A 51 -2.09 -7.71 19.08
N GLN A 52 -2.51 -7.89 20.34
CA GLN A 52 -3.72 -8.64 20.70
C GLN A 52 -4.99 -7.79 20.69
N THR A 53 -4.88 -6.46 20.73
CA THR A 53 -6.03 -5.53 20.85
C THR A 53 -6.17 -4.62 19.62
N GLY A 54 -5.09 -4.28 18.95
CA GLY A 54 -5.08 -3.36 17.81
C GLY A 54 -5.51 -3.98 16.47
N GLY A 55 -5.54 -5.32 16.35
CA GLY A 55 -5.94 -6.01 15.14
C GLY A 55 -7.46 -6.04 14.93
N ARG A 56 -7.90 -6.36 13.71
CA ARG A 56 -9.34 -6.43 13.36
C ARG A 56 -10.07 -7.65 13.91
N THR A 57 -9.36 -8.71 14.26
CA THR A 57 -9.93 -10.02 14.65
C THR A 57 -9.78 -10.35 16.12
N GLY A 58 -9.32 -9.40 16.96
CA GLY A 58 -9.04 -9.65 18.37
C GLY A 58 -7.81 -10.54 18.56
N LYS A 59 -7.78 -11.34 19.63
CA LYS A 59 -6.64 -12.19 19.97
C LYS A 59 -6.27 -13.14 18.82
N SER A 60 -5.04 -13.03 18.34
CA SER A 60 -4.53 -13.81 17.23
C SER A 60 -3.06 -14.17 17.43
N ARG A 61 -2.58 -15.13 16.63
CA ARG A 61 -1.15 -15.39 16.50
C ARG A 61 -0.46 -14.15 15.96
N ILE A 62 0.81 -14.00 16.29
CA ILE A 62 1.65 -12.90 15.82
C ILE A 62 2.81 -13.43 14.97
N ILE A 63 3.42 -12.51 14.26
CA ILE A 63 4.69 -12.66 13.55
C ILE A 63 5.67 -11.70 14.21
N VAL A 64 6.88 -12.18 14.53
CA VAL A 64 8.00 -11.33 14.92
C VAL A 64 9.01 -11.32 13.78
N GLU A 65 9.37 -10.13 13.32
CA GLU A 65 10.26 -9.90 12.18
C GLU A 65 11.42 -9.00 12.60
N GLY A 66 12.62 -9.24 12.06
CA GLY A 66 13.74 -8.31 12.21
C GLY A 66 13.39 -6.95 11.59
N PHE A 67 13.78 -5.89 12.26
CA PHE A 67 13.64 -4.55 11.71
C PHE A 67 14.52 -4.40 10.46
N VAL A 68 13.93 -3.91 9.38
CA VAL A 68 14.64 -3.64 8.13
C VAL A 68 14.92 -2.14 8.03
N ASP A 69 16.20 -1.79 7.97
CA ASP A 69 16.64 -0.44 7.66
C ASP A 69 16.71 -0.27 6.13
N PHE A 70 15.82 0.53 5.57
CA PHE A 70 15.66 0.71 4.12
C PHE A 70 15.70 2.19 3.72
N ASP A 71 16.05 2.46 2.47
CA ASP A 71 16.06 3.81 1.91
C ASP A 71 14.65 4.23 1.49
N TYR A 72 13.88 3.31 0.90
CA TYR A 72 12.49 3.53 0.49
C TYR A 72 11.73 2.20 0.34
N GLU A 73 10.42 2.30 0.34
CA GLU A 73 9.49 1.21 0.08
C GLU A 73 8.76 1.43 -1.25
N ILE A 74 8.52 0.36 -1.99
CA ILE A 74 7.71 0.38 -3.21
C ILE A 74 6.62 -0.66 -3.16
N THR A 75 5.56 -0.41 -3.91
CA THR A 75 4.63 -1.45 -4.35
C THR A 75 4.91 -1.78 -5.82
N LEU A 76 5.20 -3.04 -6.12
CA LEU A 76 5.30 -3.55 -7.48
C LEU A 76 4.04 -4.34 -7.83
N LEU A 77 3.14 -3.71 -8.59
CA LEU A 77 1.95 -4.39 -9.09
C LEU A 77 2.35 -5.45 -10.11
N THR A 78 2.16 -6.70 -9.71
CA THR A 78 2.55 -7.90 -10.46
C THR A 78 1.30 -8.60 -10.98
N VAL A 79 1.20 -8.80 -12.29
CA VAL A 79 0.01 -9.37 -12.93
C VAL A 79 0.33 -10.74 -13.49
N ARG A 80 -0.25 -11.79 -12.89
CA ARG A 80 -0.17 -13.15 -13.43
C ARG A 80 -1.37 -13.42 -14.33
N HIS A 81 -1.12 -13.77 -15.58
CA HIS A 81 -2.17 -13.98 -16.58
C HIS A 81 -1.79 -15.12 -17.54
N ALA A 82 -2.70 -15.52 -18.41
CA ALA A 82 -2.49 -16.65 -19.32
C ALA A 82 -1.26 -16.52 -20.23
N GLY A 83 -0.80 -15.30 -20.53
CA GLY A 83 0.41 -15.03 -21.32
C GLY A 83 1.71 -14.96 -20.51
N GLY A 84 1.66 -15.14 -19.18
CA GLY A 84 2.83 -15.08 -18.31
C GLY A 84 2.66 -14.08 -17.15
N THR A 85 3.75 -13.42 -16.76
CA THR A 85 3.75 -12.39 -15.71
C THR A 85 4.15 -11.05 -16.31
N SER A 86 3.38 -10.00 -16.01
CA SER A 86 3.66 -8.61 -16.39
C SER A 86 3.77 -7.75 -15.13
N PHE A 87 4.59 -6.70 -15.21
CA PHE A 87 4.78 -5.75 -14.11
C PHE A 87 4.31 -4.36 -14.54
N CYS A 88 3.68 -3.62 -13.62
CA CYS A 88 3.54 -2.18 -13.75
C CYS A 88 4.87 -1.51 -13.36
N ALA A 89 5.08 -0.28 -13.78
CA ALA A 89 6.20 0.50 -13.25
C ALA A 89 6.10 0.60 -11.72
N PRO A 90 7.24 0.66 -10.98
CA PRO A 90 7.25 0.71 -9.53
C PRO A 90 6.45 1.90 -9.00
N ILE A 91 5.75 1.70 -7.90
CA ILE A 91 4.95 2.72 -7.24
C ILE A 91 5.61 3.06 -5.90
N GLY A 92 6.05 4.31 -5.75
CA GLY A 92 6.43 4.87 -4.47
C GLY A 92 5.19 5.34 -3.71
N HIS A 93 5.24 5.32 -2.39
CA HIS A 93 4.12 5.78 -1.58
C HIS A 93 4.60 6.38 -0.26
N ARG A 94 3.71 7.14 0.38
CA ARG A 94 3.87 7.65 1.72
C ARG A 94 2.72 7.17 2.59
N GLN A 95 3.07 6.66 3.75
CA GLN A 95 2.13 6.26 4.79
C GLN A 95 2.32 7.16 6.01
N GLU A 96 1.26 7.36 6.77
CA GLU A 96 1.28 8.12 8.01
C GLU A 96 0.42 7.39 9.05
N GLY A 97 1.03 7.01 10.19
CA GLY A 97 0.35 6.18 11.18
C GLY A 97 -0.16 4.82 10.67
N GLY A 98 0.47 4.26 9.63
CA GLY A 98 0.03 3.02 8.97
C GLY A 98 -1.07 3.22 7.91
N ASP A 99 -1.56 4.45 7.73
CA ASP A 99 -2.55 4.75 6.69
C ASP A 99 -1.87 5.37 5.46
N TYR A 100 -2.21 4.85 4.29
CA TYR A 100 -1.82 5.36 2.99
C TYR A 100 -2.30 6.80 2.79
N GLN A 101 -1.40 7.70 2.38
CA GLN A 101 -1.67 9.12 2.14
C GLN A 101 -1.54 9.50 0.67
N GLU A 102 -0.46 9.08 0.03
CA GLU A 102 -0.17 9.37 -1.38
C GLU A 102 0.65 8.25 -2.03
N SER A 103 0.55 8.13 -3.35
CA SER A 103 1.46 7.32 -4.16
C SER A 103 1.83 8.03 -5.45
N TRP A 104 2.92 7.61 -6.07
CA TRP A 104 3.40 8.16 -7.32
C TRP A 104 4.03 7.08 -8.20
N GLN A 105 3.96 7.26 -9.51
CA GLN A 105 4.45 6.33 -10.50
C GLN A 105 5.01 7.07 -11.73
N PRO A 106 6.18 6.65 -12.30
CA PRO A 106 7.04 5.58 -11.79
C PRO A 106 7.93 6.07 -10.62
N HIS A 107 8.13 5.22 -9.60
CA HIS A 107 9.17 5.50 -8.61
C HIS A 107 10.55 5.27 -9.24
N PRO A 108 11.50 6.22 -9.12
CA PRO A 108 12.84 6.06 -9.68
C PRO A 108 13.60 4.95 -8.92
N MET A 109 14.14 4.00 -9.67
CA MET A 109 14.97 2.92 -9.15
C MET A 109 16.18 2.68 -10.05
N SER A 110 17.26 2.11 -9.49
CA SER A 110 18.34 1.58 -10.32
C SER A 110 17.84 0.39 -11.15
N LYS A 111 18.48 0.12 -12.27
CA LYS A 111 18.13 -1.03 -13.11
C LYS A 111 18.33 -2.37 -12.40
N SER A 112 19.36 -2.45 -11.53
CA SER A 112 19.64 -3.64 -10.73
C SER A 112 18.57 -3.89 -9.68
N ALA A 113 18.18 -2.86 -8.91
CA ALA A 113 17.11 -2.96 -7.93
C ALA A 113 15.77 -3.30 -8.58
N LEU A 114 15.44 -2.70 -9.73
CA LEU A 114 14.20 -3.02 -10.46
C LEU A 114 14.17 -4.49 -10.90
N ALA A 115 15.25 -5.00 -11.49
CA ALA A 115 15.33 -6.38 -11.92
C ALA A 115 15.21 -7.36 -10.73
N ALA A 116 15.85 -7.06 -9.60
CA ALA A 116 15.75 -7.85 -8.38
C ALA A 116 14.31 -7.81 -7.80
N ALA A 117 13.65 -6.66 -7.85
CA ALA A 117 12.25 -6.51 -7.42
C ALA A 117 11.29 -7.34 -8.29
N GLU A 118 11.45 -7.31 -9.60
CA GLU A 118 10.64 -8.11 -10.54
C GLU A 118 10.84 -9.61 -10.34
N GLU A 119 12.09 -10.06 -10.16
CA GLU A 119 12.40 -11.48 -9.89
C GLU A 119 11.79 -11.94 -8.56
N MET A 120 11.94 -11.15 -7.51
CA MET A 120 11.35 -11.45 -6.20
C MET A 120 9.83 -11.50 -6.26
N ALA A 121 9.20 -10.50 -6.86
CA ALA A 121 7.75 -10.43 -7.02
C ALA A 121 7.22 -11.60 -7.85
N LYS A 122 7.92 -11.97 -8.92
CA LYS A 122 7.59 -13.15 -9.72
C LYS A 122 7.67 -14.43 -8.90
N THR A 123 8.74 -14.63 -8.15
CA THR A 123 8.95 -15.82 -7.31
C THR A 123 7.83 -15.97 -6.28
N VAL A 124 7.50 -14.89 -5.57
CA VAL A 124 6.44 -14.88 -4.55
C VAL A 124 5.08 -15.18 -5.16
N THR A 125 4.73 -14.50 -6.27
CA THR A 125 3.42 -14.68 -6.90
C THR A 125 3.28 -16.02 -7.62
N ASP A 126 4.37 -16.58 -8.16
CA ASP A 126 4.38 -17.96 -8.71
C ASP A 126 4.12 -18.99 -7.62
N ALA A 127 4.71 -18.82 -6.42
CA ALA A 127 4.46 -19.71 -5.28
C ALA A 127 3.02 -19.66 -4.77
N LEU A 128 2.36 -18.50 -4.85
CA LEU A 128 0.95 -18.33 -4.49
C LEU A 128 0.01 -18.96 -5.52
N GLY A 129 0.39 -18.95 -6.79
CA GLY A 129 -0.43 -19.48 -7.87
C GLY A 129 -1.61 -18.57 -8.27
N GLY A 130 -2.49 -19.07 -9.14
CA GLY A 130 -3.67 -18.35 -9.64
C GLY A 130 -3.33 -17.24 -10.65
N TYR A 131 -4.39 -16.64 -11.23
CA TYR A 131 -4.30 -15.47 -12.12
C TYR A 131 -4.95 -14.27 -11.44
N GLY A 132 -4.36 -13.10 -11.62
CA GLY A 132 -4.83 -11.86 -11.03
C GLY A 132 -3.71 -10.83 -10.90
N LEU A 133 -4.02 -9.74 -10.26
CA LEU A 133 -3.05 -8.72 -9.88
C LEU A 133 -2.70 -8.90 -8.40
N PHE A 134 -1.42 -8.74 -8.11
CA PHE A 134 -0.83 -8.81 -6.78
C PHE A 134 -0.10 -7.51 -6.49
N GLY A 135 -0.40 -6.87 -5.37
CA GLY A 135 0.40 -5.78 -4.82
C GLY A 135 1.55 -6.38 -4.00
N VAL A 136 2.76 -6.35 -4.52
CA VAL A 136 3.95 -6.83 -3.81
C VAL A 136 4.69 -5.65 -3.22
N GLU A 137 4.79 -5.59 -1.90
CA GLU A 137 5.49 -4.54 -1.18
C GLU A 137 6.91 -4.97 -0.87
N LEU A 138 7.86 -4.09 -1.18
CA LEU A 138 9.29 -4.36 -1.15
C LEU A 138 10.04 -3.20 -0.51
N PHE A 139 10.92 -3.50 0.43
CA PHE A 139 11.92 -2.56 0.94
C PHE A 139 13.14 -2.56 0.05
N VAL A 140 13.71 -1.38 -0.17
CA VAL A 140 14.91 -1.21 -1.01
C VAL A 140 15.98 -0.47 -0.23
N LYS A 141 17.20 -1.01 -0.24
CA LYS A 141 18.39 -0.37 0.31
C LYS A 141 19.53 -0.44 -0.70
N GLY A 142 19.87 0.69 -1.31
CA GLY A 142 20.76 0.69 -2.47
C GLY A 142 20.19 -0.18 -3.60
N ASP A 143 20.88 -1.26 -3.94
CA ASP A 143 20.43 -2.26 -4.91
C ASP A 143 19.80 -3.52 -4.27
N ASP A 144 19.86 -3.64 -2.95
CA ASP A 144 19.28 -4.77 -2.23
C ASP A 144 17.75 -4.59 -2.11
N VAL A 145 17.03 -5.65 -2.46
CA VAL A 145 15.55 -5.70 -2.39
C VAL A 145 15.13 -6.77 -1.39
N ILE A 146 14.26 -6.40 -0.47
CA ILE A 146 13.76 -7.25 0.61
C ILE A 146 12.24 -7.32 0.52
N PHE A 147 11.69 -8.54 0.53
CA PHE A 147 10.24 -8.75 0.55
C PHE A 147 9.63 -8.29 1.87
N SER A 148 8.56 -7.49 1.79
CA SER A 148 7.75 -7.05 2.93
C SER A 148 6.46 -7.85 3.03
N GLU A 149 5.53 -7.60 2.09
CA GLU A 149 4.26 -8.33 2.06
C GLU A 149 3.70 -8.47 0.64
N VAL A 150 2.65 -9.30 0.49
CA VAL A 150 1.93 -9.45 -0.76
C VAL A 150 0.43 -9.43 -0.52
N SER A 151 -0.27 -8.60 -1.27
CA SER A 151 -1.72 -8.52 -1.33
C SER A 151 -2.23 -9.13 -2.64
N PRO A 152 -2.92 -10.29 -2.64
CA PRO A 152 -3.41 -10.94 -3.86
C PRO A 152 -4.71 -10.27 -4.36
N ARG A 153 -4.68 -8.96 -4.59
CA ARG A 153 -5.79 -8.09 -4.98
C ARG A 153 -5.27 -6.74 -5.48
N PRO A 154 -6.12 -5.92 -6.14
CA PRO A 154 -5.83 -4.50 -6.33
C PRO A 154 -5.43 -3.82 -5.02
N HIS A 155 -4.46 -2.91 -5.08
CA HIS A 155 -3.80 -2.33 -3.92
C HIS A 155 -4.04 -0.81 -3.85
N ASP A 156 -4.21 -0.28 -2.63
CA ASP A 156 -4.50 1.16 -2.45
C ASP A 156 -3.46 2.08 -3.11
N THR A 157 -2.18 1.71 -3.09
CA THR A 157 -1.12 2.45 -3.79
C THR A 157 -1.29 2.42 -5.30
N GLY A 158 -1.91 1.37 -5.83
CA GLY A 158 -2.21 1.17 -7.24
C GLY A 158 -3.30 2.08 -7.81
N LEU A 159 -4.03 2.83 -6.97
CA LEU A 159 -5.02 3.81 -7.44
C LEU A 159 -4.42 4.85 -8.39
N VAL A 160 -3.13 5.15 -8.32
CA VAL A 160 -2.42 6.00 -9.27
C VAL A 160 -2.54 5.49 -10.71
N THR A 161 -2.69 4.17 -10.91
CA THR A 161 -2.85 3.55 -12.24
C THR A 161 -4.13 3.93 -12.97
N LEU A 162 -5.09 4.54 -12.27
CA LEU A 162 -6.30 5.10 -12.90
C LEU A 162 -5.99 6.23 -13.89
N ILE A 163 -4.82 6.86 -13.78
CA ILE A 163 -4.42 7.98 -14.63
C ILE A 163 -3.01 7.83 -15.23
N SER A 164 -2.15 7.01 -14.63
CA SER A 164 -0.74 6.87 -15.04
C SER A 164 -0.52 5.96 -16.24
N GLN A 165 -1.45 5.04 -16.53
CA GLN A 165 -1.29 4.01 -17.55
C GLN A 165 -2.61 3.67 -18.27
N ASP A 166 -2.51 2.97 -19.40
CA ASP A 166 -3.66 2.64 -20.26
C ASP A 166 -4.59 1.58 -19.64
N LEU A 167 -4.08 0.67 -18.85
CA LEU A 167 -4.83 -0.34 -18.10
C LEU A 167 -4.64 -0.11 -16.61
N SER A 168 -5.68 0.35 -15.92
CA SER A 168 -5.64 0.48 -14.48
C SER A 168 -5.43 -0.88 -13.80
N GLU A 169 -4.99 -0.88 -12.55
CA GLU A 169 -4.86 -2.11 -11.75
C GLU A 169 -6.13 -2.96 -11.76
N PHE A 170 -7.30 -2.32 -11.74
CA PHE A 170 -8.60 -3.00 -11.81
C PHE A 170 -8.83 -3.65 -13.17
N ALA A 171 -8.49 -2.95 -14.25
CA ALA A 171 -8.60 -3.48 -15.62
C ALA A 171 -7.61 -4.65 -15.83
N LEU A 172 -6.40 -4.54 -15.31
CA LEU A 172 -5.39 -5.61 -15.33
C LEU A 172 -5.87 -6.84 -14.55
N HIS A 173 -6.39 -6.64 -13.33
CA HIS A 173 -6.94 -7.71 -12.52
C HIS A 173 -8.11 -8.42 -13.23
N ALA A 174 -9.08 -7.66 -13.74
CA ALA A 174 -10.21 -8.21 -14.47
C ALA A 174 -9.78 -9.00 -15.71
N ARG A 175 -8.85 -8.48 -16.52
CA ARG A 175 -8.31 -9.21 -17.67
C ARG A 175 -7.62 -10.50 -17.26
N ALA A 176 -6.81 -10.47 -16.22
CA ALA A 176 -6.07 -11.64 -15.75
C ALA A 176 -7.01 -12.75 -15.29
N ILE A 177 -8.00 -12.48 -14.43
CA ILE A 177 -8.93 -13.50 -13.92
C ILE A 177 -9.90 -14.02 -14.98
N LEU A 178 -10.20 -13.22 -16.01
CA LEU A 178 -11.05 -13.63 -17.12
C LEU A 178 -10.28 -14.30 -18.28
N GLY A 179 -8.97 -14.46 -18.13
CA GLY A 179 -8.12 -15.04 -19.19
C GLY A 179 -7.99 -14.16 -20.44
N LEU A 180 -8.28 -12.86 -20.33
CA LEU A 180 -8.17 -11.92 -21.44
C LEU A 180 -6.69 -11.51 -21.67
N PRO A 181 -6.29 -11.16 -22.91
CA PRO A 181 -4.92 -10.82 -23.21
C PRO A 181 -4.47 -9.51 -22.58
N ILE A 182 -3.22 -9.49 -22.12
CA ILE A 182 -2.51 -8.30 -21.64
C ILE A 182 -1.23 -8.16 -22.46
N PRO A 183 -1.31 -7.59 -23.67
CA PRO A 183 -0.18 -7.55 -24.60
C PRO A 183 0.91 -6.56 -24.17
N ALA A 184 0.52 -5.48 -23.50
CA ALA A 184 1.40 -4.46 -22.96
C ALA A 184 0.68 -3.62 -21.91
N ILE A 185 1.45 -3.02 -21.00
CA ILE A 185 1.03 -1.98 -20.06
C ILE A 185 1.79 -0.72 -20.46
N ARG A 186 1.07 0.30 -20.94
CA ARG A 186 1.69 1.55 -21.42
C ARG A 186 1.47 2.65 -20.39
N GLN A 187 2.56 3.22 -19.91
CA GLN A 187 2.54 4.36 -19.03
C GLN A 187 2.45 5.67 -19.83
N PHE A 188 1.65 6.62 -19.33
CA PHE A 188 1.43 7.91 -19.97
C PHE A 188 2.42 8.99 -19.51
N GLY A 189 3.08 8.79 -18.38
CA GLY A 189 4.04 9.72 -17.79
C GLY A 189 3.95 9.77 -16.27
N PRO A 190 4.63 10.73 -15.63
CA PRO A 190 4.58 10.91 -14.20
C PRO A 190 3.17 11.17 -13.70
N ALA A 191 2.77 10.46 -12.65
CA ALA A 191 1.46 10.59 -12.05
C ALA A 191 1.53 10.36 -10.54
N ALA A 192 0.54 10.89 -9.83
CA ALA A 192 0.41 10.70 -8.39
C ALA A 192 -1.05 10.55 -7.98
N SER A 193 -1.25 10.03 -6.79
CA SER A 193 -2.54 10.01 -6.12
C SER A 193 -2.41 10.57 -4.70
N ALA A 194 -3.44 11.26 -4.23
CA ALA A 194 -3.54 11.76 -2.86
C ALA A 194 -4.92 11.43 -2.29
N VAL A 195 -4.98 11.01 -1.03
CA VAL A 195 -6.24 10.63 -0.40
C VAL A 195 -7.06 11.85 0.01
N ILE A 196 -8.39 11.71 -0.07
CA ILE A 196 -9.34 12.59 0.59
C ILE A 196 -9.65 11.94 1.92
N LEU A 197 -9.07 12.48 2.99
CA LEU A 197 -9.15 11.94 4.34
C LEU A 197 -10.19 12.71 5.15
N GLY A 198 -11.18 12.01 5.69
CA GLY A 198 -12.12 12.54 6.65
C GLY A 198 -11.75 12.12 8.07
N ASP A 199 -12.09 12.96 9.07
CA ASP A 199 -11.99 12.64 10.48
C ASP A 199 -13.24 13.15 11.19
N GLY A 200 -14.03 12.21 11.73
CA GLY A 200 -15.32 12.55 12.35
C GLY A 200 -16.19 11.32 12.61
N VAL A 201 -17.42 11.58 13.01
CA VAL A 201 -18.44 10.53 13.23
C VAL A 201 -19.72 10.96 12.53
N SER A 202 -20.13 10.25 11.48
CA SER A 202 -21.36 10.53 10.74
C SER A 202 -21.77 9.32 9.89
N SER A 203 -23.07 9.15 9.70
CA SER A 203 -23.67 8.27 8.68
C SER A 203 -24.25 9.07 7.49
N ASN A 204 -24.03 10.40 7.46
CA ASN A 204 -24.48 11.28 6.38
C ASN A 204 -23.30 12.15 5.92
N ILE A 205 -22.47 11.56 5.06
CA ILE A 205 -21.25 12.22 4.56
C ILE A 205 -21.59 12.96 3.27
N SER A 206 -21.21 14.22 3.21
CA SER A 206 -21.33 15.06 2.00
C SER A 206 -19.96 15.60 1.58
N PHE A 207 -19.86 15.96 0.30
CA PHE A 207 -18.66 16.55 -0.28
C PHE A 207 -19.03 17.87 -0.97
N SER A 208 -18.24 18.91 -0.72
CA SER A 208 -18.36 20.20 -1.36
C SER A 208 -17.02 20.66 -1.92
N ASN A 209 -17.03 21.78 -2.65
CA ASN A 209 -15.84 22.36 -3.28
C ASN A 209 -15.12 21.41 -4.28
N VAL A 210 -15.83 20.41 -4.80
CA VAL A 210 -15.31 19.44 -5.78
C VAL A 210 -14.97 20.11 -7.11
N ASP A 211 -15.71 21.15 -7.49
CA ASP A 211 -15.46 21.98 -8.66
C ASP A 211 -14.10 22.67 -8.58
N ALA A 212 -13.73 23.24 -7.44
CA ALA A 212 -12.41 23.83 -7.24
C ALA A 212 -11.29 22.79 -7.36
N ALA A 213 -11.47 21.60 -6.80
CA ALA A 213 -10.52 20.50 -6.94
C ALA A 213 -10.33 20.05 -8.40
N LEU A 214 -11.36 20.16 -9.24
CA LEU A 214 -11.33 19.79 -10.66
C LEU A 214 -10.82 20.93 -11.59
N THR A 215 -10.45 22.09 -11.07
CA THR A 215 -9.80 23.15 -11.86
C THR A 215 -8.35 22.80 -12.23
N GLU A 216 -7.70 21.92 -11.49
CA GLU A 216 -6.36 21.41 -11.81
C GLU A 216 -6.42 20.54 -13.08
N PRO A 217 -5.66 20.87 -14.15
CA PRO A 217 -5.65 20.07 -15.37
C PRO A 217 -5.06 18.68 -15.14
N ASP A 218 -5.45 17.71 -15.96
CA ASP A 218 -4.99 16.31 -15.88
C ASP A 218 -5.26 15.66 -14.52
N THR A 219 -6.37 16.02 -13.87
CA THR A 219 -6.77 15.55 -12.55
C THR A 219 -8.12 14.87 -12.59
N GLN A 220 -8.28 13.81 -11.79
CA GLN A 220 -9.54 13.08 -11.63
C GLN A 220 -9.78 12.79 -10.15
N ILE A 221 -11.06 12.74 -9.75
CA ILE A 221 -11.49 12.43 -8.39
C ILE A 221 -12.28 11.13 -8.37
N ARG A 222 -12.10 10.33 -7.31
CA ARG A 222 -12.94 9.18 -6.98
C ARG A 222 -13.41 9.30 -5.54
N LEU A 223 -14.70 9.44 -5.33
CA LEU A 223 -15.35 9.40 -4.03
C LEU A 223 -15.79 7.96 -3.75
N PHE A 224 -15.48 7.43 -2.57
CA PHE A 224 -15.63 5.99 -2.30
C PHE A 224 -17.04 5.57 -1.86
N GLY A 225 -17.96 6.50 -1.64
CA GLY A 225 -19.35 6.21 -1.28
C GLY A 225 -19.49 5.40 0.02
N LYS A 226 -18.58 5.59 0.99
CA LYS A 226 -18.66 4.89 2.26
C LYS A 226 -19.89 5.31 3.04
N PRO A 227 -20.64 4.36 3.67
CA PRO A 227 -21.92 4.67 4.31
C PRO A 227 -21.78 5.45 5.61
N GLU A 228 -20.62 5.40 6.23
CA GLU A 228 -20.37 6.03 7.53
C GLU A 228 -18.88 6.34 7.72
N ILE A 229 -18.60 7.24 8.65
CA ILE A 229 -17.28 7.51 9.19
C ILE A 229 -17.32 7.47 10.71
N ASN A 230 -16.28 6.86 11.31
CA ASN A 230 -16.04 6.85 12.74
C ASN A 230 -14.52 6.96 12.99
N GLY A 231 -14.05 8.16 13.34
CA GLY A 231 -12.64 8.53 13.39
C GLY A 231 -12.05 8.83 12.01
N SER A 232 -10.76 8.63 11.82
CA SER A 232 -10.07 8.88 10.56
C SER A 232 -10.39 7.81 9.51
N ARG A 233 -10.79 8.23 8.30
CA ARG A 233 -11.15 7.32 7.21
C ARG A 233 -10.91 7.95 5.85
N ARG A 234 -10.30 7.19 4.93
CA ARG A 234 -10.18 7.59 3.52
C ARG A 234 -11.55 7.54 2.84
N LEU A 235 -12.02 8.68 2.33
CA LEU A 235 -13.34 8.87 1.72
C LEU A 235 -13.26 9.02 0.21
N GLY A 236 -12.05 9.22 -0.33
CA GLY A 236 -11.82 9.37 -1.75
C GLY A 236 -10.34 9.42 -2.08
N VAL A 237 -10.06 9.59 -3.35
CA VAL A 237 -8.71 9.80 -3.89
C VAL A 237 -8.78 10.79 -5.04
N VAL A 238 -7.79 11.66 -5.11
CA VAL A 238 -7.47 12.44 -6.30
C VAL A 238 -6.29 11.78 -6.98
N VAL A 239 -6.34 11.67 -8.31
CA VAL A 239 -5.23 11.21 -9.14
C VAL A 239 -4.88 12.31 -10.14
N ALA A 240 -3.60 12.59 -10.34
CA ALA A 240 -3.13 13.65 -11.22
C ALA A 240 -1.91 13.23 -12.03
N ARG A 241 -1.76 13.80 -13.24
CA ARG A 241 -0.53 13.72 -14.05
C ARG A 241 0.21 15.05 -14.04
N GLY A 242 1.52 15.01 -14.24
CA GLY A 242 2.39 16.16 -14.39
C GLY A 242 3.52 15.89 -15.36
N GLU A 243 4.28 16.93 -15.67
CA GLU A 243 5.52 16.81 -16.44
C GLU A 243 6.65 16.18 -15.59
N SER A 244 6.52 16.27 -14.26
CA SER A 244 7.41 15.63 -13.28
C SER A 244 6.61 14.95 -12.18
N LEU A 245 7.25 14.07 -11.42
CA LEU A 245 6.63 13.45 -10.24
C LEU A 245 6.29 14.47 -9.16
N GLU A 246 7.12 15.48 -8.99
CA GLU A 246 6.91 16.56 -8.03
C GLU A 246 5.63 17.33 -8.39
N GLU A 247 5.50 17.76 -9.64
CA GLU A 247 4.31 18.46 -10.13
C GLU A 247 3.04 17.59 -9.97
N ALA A 248 3.10 16.30 -10.36
CA ALA A 248 1.97 15.39 -10.23
C ALA A 248 1.52 15.24 -8.76
N ARG A 249 2.47 15.10 -7.84
CA ARG A 249 2.21 14.99 -6.40
C ARG A 249 1.60 16.28 -5.84
N GLU A 250 2.16 17.43 -6.18
CA GLU A 250 1.62 18.73 -5.76
C GLU A 250 0.20 18.94 -6.26
N LYS A 251 -0.08 18.66 -7.55
CA LYS A 251 -1.43 18.73 -8.12
C LYS A 251 -2.42 17.84 -7.36
N ALA A 252 -2.05 16.56 -7.16
CA ALA A 252 -2.92 15.62 -6.45
C ALA A 252 -3.21 16.08 -5.02
N MET A 253 -2.20 16.56 -4.29
CA MET A 253 -2.36 17.06 -2.92
C MET A 253 -3.19 18.34 -2.86
N ARG A 254 -2.97 19.33 -3.75
CA ARG A 254 -3.78 20.55 -3.79
C ARG A 254 -5.24 20.24 -4.06
N ALA A 255 -5.50 19.40 -5.06
CA ALA A 255 -6.87 19.04 -5.42
C ALA A 255 -7.55 18.20 -4.32
N ALA A 256 -6.84 17.29 -3.67
CA ALA A 256 -7.39 16.54 -2.54
C ALA A 256 -7.71 17.45 -1.34
N GLY A 257 -6.81 18.41 -1.05
CA GLY A 257 -6.99 19.40 0.01
C GLY A 257 -8.08 20.43 -0.24
N ALA A 258 -8.52 20.61 -1.51
CA ALA A 258 -9.62 21.50 -1.85
C ALA A 258 -11.00 20.89 -1.56
N VAL A 259 -11.13 19.57 -1.51
CA VAL A 259 -12.40 18.89 -1.23
C VAL A 259 -12.76 19.05 0.24
N GLU A 260 -13.93 19.60 0.50
CA GLU A 260 -14.47 19.75 1.85
C GLU A 260 -15.45 18.62 2.18
N ILE A 261 -15.38 18.11 3.41
CA ILE A 261 -16.21 17.01 3.89
C ILE A 261 -17.19 17.55 4.94
N GLY A 262 -18.48 17.36 4.69
CA GLY A 262 -19.55 17.67 5.64
C GLY A 262 -20.01 16.41 6.38
N TYR A 263 -20.24 16.56 7.67
CA TYR A 263 -20.74 15.51 8.57
C TYR A 263 -22.12 15.93 9.06
N GLY A 264 -23.16 15.52 8.32
CA GLY A 264 -24.55 15.82 8.64
C GLY A 264 -25.14 14.94 9.75
#